data_2873b17089eed77527a970176f36852f
#
_entry.id   2873b17089eed77527a970176f36852f
#
_cell.length_a   1.000
_cell.length_b   1.000
_cell.length_c   1.000
_cell.angle_alpha   90.00
_cell.angle_beta   90.00
_cell.angle_gamma   90.00
#
_symmetry.space_group_name_H-M   'P 1'
#
loop_
_entity.id
_entity.type
_entity.pdbx_description
1 polymer ?
#
loop_
_entity_poly.entity_id
_entity_poly.type
_entity_poly.pdbx_seq_one_letter_code
_entity_poly.pdbx_strand_id
1 'polypeptide(L)'
;MNLWDDPRIVRGMTAQFALRRQRLDGGDRLLGWKVGFGAPALLKQFNTSGPLVGFLTQNARVTPGDTVSLAGWTKPVAEPEVAVHIGSDVAAGATPEAAAAAIAGISPAIELADLHEPPTDPERILSHDIYQRHVVLAGVTPACTGGAADGLTCRIMRRGAEFARTTDPQANTGR
;
A
#
# COMPACT_ATOMS: atom_id res chain seq x y z
N MET A 1 7.80 -22.23 -2.40
CA MET A 1 8.30 -21.44 -3.54
C MET A 1 8.42 -20.00 -3.05
N ASN A 2 9.53 -19.31 -3.32
CA ASN A 2 9.65 -17.89 -2.98
C ASN A 2 8.65 -17.11 -3.83
N LEU A 3 8.07 -16.03 -3.27
CA LEU A 3 7.12 -15.16 -3.98
C LEU A 3 7.69 -14.69 -5.34
N TRP A 4 8.95 -14.32 -5.35
CA TRP A 4 9.63 -13.76 -6.53
C TRP A 4 10.00 -14.80 -7.59
N ASP A 5 9.82 -16.10 -7.30
CA ASP A 5 10.01 -17.21 -8.26
C ASP A 5 8.69 -17.65 -8.91
N ASP A 6 7.54 -17.10 -8.46
CA ASP A 6 6.24 -17.40 -9.06
C ASP A 6 6.12 -16.69 -10.43
N PRO A 7 5.94 -17.43 -11.54
CA PRO A 7 5.87 -16.83 -12.88
C PRO A 7 4.78 -15.77 -13.05
N ARG A 8 3.66 -15.89 -12.29
CA ARG A 8 2.58 -14.89 -12.32
C ARG A 8 3.05 -13.57 -11.71
N ILE A 9 3.77 -13.66 -10.59
CA ILE A 9 4.35 -12.50 -9.92
C ILE A 9 5.40 -11.84 -10.81
N VAL A 10 6.29 -12.61 -11.40
CA VAL A 10 7.34 -12.09 -12.32
C VAL A 10 6.72 -11.35 -13.50
N ARG A 11 5.69 -11.91 -14.16
CA ARG A 11 5.03 -11.24 -15.29
C ARG A 11 4.26 -9.99 -14.86
N GLY A 12 3.49 -10.09 -13.78
CA GLY A 12 2.74 -8.96 -13.23
C GLY A 12 3.63 -7.80 -12.83
N MET A 13 4.74 -8.08 -12.12
CA MET A 13 5.75 -7.07 -11.75
C MET A 13 6.46 -6.47 -12.97
N THR A 14 6.72 -7.28 -14.01
CA THR A 14 7.30 -6.77 -15.26
C THR A 14 6.38 -5.73 -15.91
N ALA A 15 5.09 -6.03 -16.01
CA ALA A 15 4.09 -5.11 -16.54
C ALA A 15 3.94 -3.86 -15.64
N GLN A 16 3.90 -4.05 -14.33
CA GLN A 16 3.83 -2.96 -13.36
C GLN A 16 5.05 -2.01 -13.47
N PHE A 17 6.26 -2.55 -13.58
CA PHE A 17 7.46 -1.73 -13.76
C PHE A 17 7.50 -1.00 -15.11
N ALA A 18 6.89 -1.55 -16.16
CA ALA A 18 6.70 -0.82 -17.42
C ALA A 18 5.75 0.38 -17.22
N LEU A 19 4.63 0.18 -16.55
CA LEU A 19 3.70 1.25 -16.19
C LEU A 19 4.37 2.32 -15.32
N ARG A 20 5.12 1.90 -14.29
CA ARG A 20 5.87 2.81 -13.42
C ARG A 20 6.85 3.66 -14.25
N ARG A 21 7.63 3.04 -15.14
CA ARG A 21 8.57 3.73 -16.01
C ARG A 21 7.87 4.77 -16.87
N GLN A 22 6.73 4.39 -17.50
CA GLN A 22 5.94 5.32 -18.30
C GLN A 22 5.50 6.56 -17.51
N ARG A 23 5.04 6.39 -16.25
CA ARG A 23 4.66 7.53 -15.40
C ARG A 23 5.85 8.43 -15.06
N LEU A 24 7.00 7.84 -14.73
CA LEU A 24 8.21 8.59 -14.39
C LEU A 24 8.79 9.34 -15.60
N ASP A 25 8.81 8.70 -16.77
CA ASP A 25 9.22 9.31 -18.03
C ASP A 25 8.28 10.46 -18.44
N GLY A 26 7.00 10.37 -18.04
CA GLY A 26 6.00 11.42 -18.18
C GLY A 26 6.14 12.59 -17.19
N GLY A 27 7.20 12.59 -16.36
CA GLY A 27 7.51 13.67 -15.40
C GLY A 27 6.97 13.47 -13.99
N ASP A 28 6.31 12.34 -13.70
CA ASP A 28 5.94 12.00 -12.32
C ASP A 28 7.17 11.58 -11.52
N ARG A 29 7.04 11.52 -10.20
CA ARG A 29 8.12 11.11 -9.30
C ARG A 29 7.64 10.00 -8.37
N LEU A 30 8.53 9.07 -8.03
CA LEU A 30 8.24 8.04 -7.03
C LEU A 30 7.93 8.71 -5.68
N LEU A 31 6.84 8.29 -5.06
CA LEU A 31 6.46 8.65 -3.70
C LEU A 31 6.85 7.53 -2.72
N GLY A 32 6.63 6.28 -3.11
CA GLY A 32 6.90 5.12 -2.27
C GLY A 32 6.32 3.84 -2.86
N TRP A 33 6.10 2.90 -1.98
CA TRP A 33 5.56 1.58 -2.29
C TRP A 33 4.34 1.31 -1.43
N LYS A 34 3.45 0.47 -1.91
CA LYS A 34 2.31 -0.05 -1.15
C LYS A 34 2.38 -1.55 -1.08
N VAL A 35 1.79 -2.12 -0.05
CA VAL A 35 1.69 -3.56 0.17
C VAL A 35 0.21 -3.92 0.28
N GLY A 36 -0.24 -4.86 -0.51
CA GLY A 36 -1.64 -5.28 -0.51
C GLY A 36 -1.79 -6.81 -0.55
N PHE A 37 -3.00 -7.29 -0.31
CA PHE A 37 -3.34 -8.71 -0.35
C PHE A 37 -2.51 -9.59 0.60
N GLY A 38 -2.04 -9.02 1.73
CA GLY A 38 -1.22 -9.71 2.73
C GLY A 38 -2.00 -10.51 3.77
N ALA A 39 -3.33 -10.40 3.83
CA ALA A 39 -4.13 -11.15 4.78
C ALA A 39 -3.99 -12.66 4.56
N PRO A 40 -3.85 -13.50 5.61
CA PRO A 40 -3.60 -14.94 5.47
C PRO A 40 -4.60 -15.67 4.57
N ALA A 41 -5.88 -15.24 4.61
CA ALA A 41 -6.92 -15.81 3.74
C ALA A 41 -6.66 -15.54 2.25
N LEU A 42 -6.14 -14.33 1.91
CA LEU A 42 -5.82 -13.94 0.54
C LEU A 42 -4.55 -14.62 0.05
N LEU A 43 -3.52 -14.73 0.89
CA LEU A 43 -2.31 -15.49 0.56
C LEU A 43 -2.66 -16.95 0.22
N LYS A 44 -3.55 -17.57 1.00
CA LYS A 44 -4.05 -18.91 0.72
C LYS A 44 -4.86 -18.96 -0.57
N GLN A 45 -5.77 -18.01 -0.79
CA GLN A 45 -6.61 -17.94 -1.99
C GLN A 45 -5.77 -17.84 -3.26
N PHE A 46 -4.72 -17.00 -3.26
CA PHE A 46 -3.85 -16.79 -4.41
C PHE A 46 -2.73 -17.83 -4.49
N ASN A 47 -2.56 -18.66 -3.45
CA ASN A 47 -1.44 -19.58 -3.32
C ASN A 47 -0.09 -18.84 -3.48
N THR A 48 0.06 -17.72 -2.76
CA THR A 48 1.29 -16.91 -2.72
C THR A 48 1.93 -16.99 -1.34
N SER A 49 3.25 -16.84 -1.28
CA SER A 49 4.02 -16.90 -0.03
C SER A 49 4.22 -15.54 0.65
N GLY A 50 3.67 -14.47 0.07
CA GLY A 50 3.76 -13.13 0.62
C GLY A 50 2.80 -12.16 -0.06
N PRO A 51 2.68 -10.94 0.46
CA PRO A 51 1.80 -9.91 -0.07
C PRO A 51 2.28 -9.40 -1.44
N LEU A 52 1.39 -8.77 -2.18
CA LEU A 52 1.71 -8.10 -3.43
C LEU A 52 2.22 -6.68 -3.15
N VAL A 53 3.13 -6.20 -4.00
CA VAL A 53 3.75 -4.87 -3.88
C VAL A 53 3.36 -4.02 -5.07
N GLY A 54 2.85 -2.81 -4.80
CA GLY A 54 2.58 -1.77 -5.79
C GLY A 54 3.45 -0.55 -5.55
N PHE A 55 3.43 0.41 -6.47
CA PHE A 55 4.16 1.67 -6.34
C PHE A 55 3.21 2.86 -6.18
N LEU A 56 3.71 3.91 -5.54
CA LEU A 56 3.01 5.18 -5.39
C LEU A 56 3.83 6.29 -6.05
N THR A 57 3.13 7.21 -6.72
CA THR A 57 3.76 8.38 -7.33
C THR A 57 3.24 9.69 -6.73
N GLN A 58 3.98 10.77 -6.90
CA GLN A 58 3.62 12.08 -6.34
C GLN A 58 2.30 12.62 -6.93
N ASN A 59 2.02 12.35 -8.20
CA ASN A 59 0.75 12.78 -8.84
C ASN A 59 -0.46 12.01 -8.30
N ALA A 60 -0.27 10.86 -7.66
CA ALA A 60 -1.33 10.11 -6.99
C ALA A 60 -1.65 10.67 -5.60
N ARG A 61 -0.80 11.55 -5.04
CA ARG A 61 -1.01 12.10 -3.72
C ARG A 61 -2.11 13.15 -3.72
N VAL A 62 -3.05 13.01 -2.81
CA VAL A 62 -4.15 13.96 -2.56
C VAL A 62 -3.93 14.60 -1.18
N THR A 63 -4.14 15.90 -1.10
CA THR A 63 -4.06 16.62 0.18
C THR A 63 -5.28 16.28 1.06
N PRO A 64 -5.10 16.02 2.37
CA PRO A 64 -6.25 15.86 3.26
C PRO A 64 -7.22 17.04 3.19
N GLY A 65 -8.49 16.75 2.95
CA GLY A 65 -9.55 17.76 2.78
C GLY A 65 -9.92 18.06 1.33
N ASP A 66 -9.08 17.66 0.36
CA ASP A 66 -9.41 17.83 -1.05
C ASP A 66 -10.52 16.87 -1.49
N THR A 67 -11.19 17.24 -2.58
CA THR A 67 -12.22 16.42 -3.22
C THR A 67 -11.65 15.66 -4.39
N VAL A 68 -11.91 14.36 -4.44
CA VAL A 68 -11.54 13.50 -5.57
C VAL A 68 -12.79 13.21 -6.41
N SER A 69 -12.69 13.44 -7.71
CA SER A 69 -13.75 13.06 -8.65
C SER A 69 -13.70 11.56 -8.92
N LEU A 70 -14.83 10.88 -8.76
CA LEU A 70 -14.97 9.46 -9.10
C LEU A 70 -15.55 9.25 -10.52
N ALA A 71 -15.61 10.32 -11.33
CA ALA A 71 -16.09 10.21 -12.71
C ALA A 71 -15.18 9.24 -13.51
N GLY A 72 -15.80 8.28 -14.18
CA GLY A 72 -15.10 7.25 -14.96
C GLY A 72 -14.53 6.09 -14.13
N TRP A 73 -14.73 6.06 -12.82
CA TRP A 73 -14.38 4.89 -12.01
C TRP A 73 -15.47 3.83 -12.08
N THR A 74 -15.06 2.56 -12.06
CA THR A 74 -15.97 1.42 -12.15
C THR A 74 -16.44 0.98 -10.75
N LYS A 75 -15.52 0.76 -9.85
CA LYS A 75 -15.79 0.31 -8.48
C LYS A 75 -14.83 0.97 -7.51
N PRO A 76 -15.09 2.24 -7.14
CA PRO A 76 -14.25 2.97 -6.20
C PRO A 76 -14.28 2.35 -4.80
N VAL A 77 -13.10 2.23 -4.20
CA VAL A 77 -12.89 1.76 -2.82
C VAL A 77 -12.01 2.76 -2.09
N ALA A 78 -12.30 2.97 -0.82
CA ALA A 78 -11.44 3.72 0.10
C ALA A 78 -10.95 2.75 1.18
N GLU A 79 -9.64 2.55 1.26
CA GLU A 79 -9.00 1.61 2.15
C GLU A 79 -8.21 2.37 3.22
N PRO A 80 -8.58 2.24 4.50
CA PRO A 80 -7.79 2.79 5.59
C PRO A 80 -6.47 2.04 5.72
N GLU A 81 -5.37 2.78 5.80
CA GLU A 81 -4.01 2.26 5.76
C GLU A 81 -3.14 2.88 6.86
N VAL A 82 -2.01 2.25 7.12
CA VAL A 82 -0.90 2.82 7.89
C VAL A 82 0.24 3.12 6.93
N ALA A 83 0.59 4.40 6.80
CA ALA A 83 1.78 4.80 6.06
C ALA A 83 3.01 4.70 6.97
N VAL A 84 4.04 4.03 6.48
CA VAL A 84 5.37 3.94 7.11
C VAL A 84 6.29 4.94 6.42
N HIS A 85 6.85 5.86 7.19
CA HIS A 85 7.76 6.89 6.67
C HIS A 85 9.20 6.46 6.88
N ILE A 86 9.93 6.28 5.78
CA ILE A 86 11.32 5.87 5.79
C ILE A 86 12.20 7.11 5.95
N GLY A 87 13.08 7.12 6.95
CA GLY A 87 13.96 8.24 7.29
C GLY A 87 15.39 8.08 6.80
N SER A 88 15.78 6.88 6.39
CA SER A 88 17.09 6.59 5.82
C SER A 88 17.02 5.47 4.81
N ASP A 89 18.01 5.38 3.94
CA ASP A 89 18.07 4.33 2.92
C ASP A 89 18.12 2.93 3.55
N VAL A 90 17.40 1.99 2.92
CA VAL A 90 17.41 0.58 3.28
C VAL A 90 18.18 -0.19 2.21
N ALA A 91 19.28 -0.82 2.60
CA ALA A 91 20.11 -1.58 1.67
C ALA A 91 19.37 -2.82 1.14
N ALA A 92 19.68 -3.23 -0.08
CA ALA A 92 19.20 -4.49 -0.61
C ALA A 92 19.67 -5.65 0.29
N GLY A 93 18.75 -6.53 0.68
CA GLY A 93 19.04 -7.64 1.59
C GLY A 93 19.20 -7.25 3.06
N ALA A 94 18.77 -6.03 3.45
CA ALA A 94 18.74 -5.64 4.84
C ALA A 94 17.91 -6.63 5.69
N THR A 95 18.33 -6.83 6.94
CA THR A 95 17.52 -7.60 7.88
C THR A 95 16.26 -6.87 8.28
N PRO A 96 15.22 -7.55 8.77
CA PRO A 96 14.01 -6.90 9.30
C PRO A 96 14.32 -5.83 10.34
N GLU A 97 15.29 -6.06 11.23
CA GLU A 97 15.71 -5.11 12.27
C GLU A 97 16.34 -3.86 11.66
N ALA A 98 17.19 -4.02 10.65
CA ALA A 98 17.80 -2.90 9.93
C ALA A 98 16.75 -2.10 9.16
N ALA A 99 15.78 -2.77 8.54
CA ALA A 99 14.66 -2.12 7.87
C ALA A 99 13.78 -1.35 8.87
N ALA A 100 13.47 -1.95 10.03
CA ALA A 100 12.71 -1.29 11.09
C ALA A 100 13.45 -0.04 11.63
N ALA A 101 14.76 -0.12 11.81
CA ALA A 101 15.57 1.02 12.26
C ALA A 101 15.54 2.22 11.29
N ALA A 102 15.25 1.99 10.01
CA ALA A 102 15.12 3.04 9.01
C ALA A 102 13.76 3.77 9.08
N ILE A 103 12.79 3.29 9.86
CA ILE A 103 11.47 3.89 9.99
C ILE A 103 11.54 5.13 10.87
N ALA A 104 11.27 6.30 10.32
CA ALA A 104 11.22 7.58 11.04
C ALA A 104 9.90 7.78 11.79
N GLY A 105 8.85 7.10 11.38
CA GLY A 105 7.53 7.16 12.02
C GLY A 105 6.43 6.59 11.13
N ILE A 106 5.22 6.62 11.65
CA ILE A 106 4.02 6.18 10.92
C ILE A 106 2.97 7.27 10.88
N SER A 107 2.00 7.14 9.99
CA SER A 107 0.83 8.01 9.95
C SER A 107 -0.40 7.25 9.42
N PRO A 108 -1.63 7.73 9.73
CA PRO A 108 -2.79 7.28 9.01
C PRO A 108 -2.70 7.63 7.53
N ALA A 109 -3.20 6.73 6.69
CA ALA A 109 -3.36 6.96 5.27
C ALA A 109 -4.72 6.42 4.78
N ILE A 110 -5.14 6.87 3.61
CA ILE A 110 -6.28 6.31 2.89
C ILE A 110 -5.82 6.05 1.47
N GLU A 111 -5.90 4.81 1.03
CA GLU A 111 -5.79 4.51 -0.39
C GLU A 111 -7.15 4.65 -1.06
N LEU A 112 -7.15 5.21 -2.27
CA LEU A 112 -8.30 5.20 -3.17
C LEU A 112 -7.95 4.32 -4.36
N ALA A 113 -8.66 3.20 -4.48
CA ALA A 113 -8.48 2.22 -5.54
C ALA A 113 -9.76 2.10 -6.39
N ASP A 114 -9.59 1.73 -7.67
CA ASP A 114 -10.70 1.42 -8.56
C ASP A 114 -10.63 -0.05 -8.98
N LEU A 115 -11.41 -0.89 -8.32
CA LEU A 115 -11.50 -2.33 -8.61
C LEU A 115 -12.29 -2.56 -9.91
N HIS A 116 -11.78 -2.10 -11.03
CA HIS A 116 -12.44 -2.16 -12.33
C HIS A 116 -12.59 -3.60 -12.87
N GLU A 117 -11.91 -4.57 -12.24
CA GLU A 117 -12.08 -5.99 -12.47
C GLU A 117 -11.97 -6.78 -11.16
N PRO A 118 -12.52 -8.02 -11.09
CA PRO A 118 -12.40 -8.84 -9.91
C PRO A 118 -10.93 -9.18 -9.58
N PRO A 119 -10.46 -8.99 -8.34
CA PRO A 119 -9.08 -9.28 -7.94
C PRO A 119 -8.89 -10.78 -7.70
N THR A 120 -8.87 -11.58 -8.75
CA THR A 120 -8.77 -13.05 -8.67
C THR A 120 -7.44 -13.62 -9.14
N ASP A 121 -6.66 -12.84 -9.88
CA ASP A 121 -5.38 -13.25 -10.47
C ASP A 121 -4.26 -12.30 -10.04
N PRO A 122 -3.23 -12.77 -9.29
CA PRO A 122 -2.10 -11.95 -8.86
C PRO A 122 -1.35 -11.25 -9.99
N GLU A 123 -1.22 -11.88 -11.16
CA GLU A 123 -0.58 -11.27 -12.33
C GLU A 123 -1.31 -10.02 -12.80
N ARG A 124 -2.64 -10.14 -12.93
CA ARG A 124 -3.49 -9.01 -13.35
C ARG A 124 -3.53 -7.92 -12.29
N ILE A 125 -3.67 -8.28 -11.03
CA ILE A 125 -3.63 -7.31 -9.90
C ILE A 125 -2.35 -6.49 -9.96
N LEU A 126 -1.20 -7.14 -10.12
CA LEU A 126 0.10 -6.47 -10.19
C LEU A 126 0.24 -5.61 -11.45
N SER A 127 -0.21 -6.11 -12.61
CA SER A 127 -0.11 -5.36 -13.87
C SER A 127 -0.90 -4.04 -13.86
N HIS A 128 -1.93 -3.94 -13.01
CA HIS A 128 -2.72 -2.73 -12.77
C HIS A 128 -2.30 -1.94 -11.52
N ASP A 129 -1.07 -2.18 -11.02
CA ASP A 129 -0.55 -1.50 -9.83
C ASP A 129 -1.48 -1.63 -8.62
N ILE A 130 -2.04 -2.84 -8.45
CA ILE A 130 -3.01 -3.16 -7.38
C ILE A 130 -4.20 -2.17 -7.39
N TYR A 131 -4.66 -1.77 -8.59
CA TYR A 131 -5.79 -0.86 -8.82
C TYR A 131 -5.67 0.53 -8.20
N GLN A 132 -4.46 0.93 -7.78
CA GLN A 132 -4.18 2.20 -7.12
C GLN A 132 -4.53 3.40 -8.01
N ARG A 133 -5.23 4.39 -7.45
CA ARG A 133 -5.54 5.68 -8.08
C ARG A 133 -4.95 6.84 -7.32
N HIS A 134 -5.26 6.95 -6.03
CA HIS A 134 -4.77 8.03 -5.18
C HIS A 134 -4.41 7.53 -3.79
N VAL A 135 -3.63 8.35 -3.09
CA VAL A 135 -3.33 8.15 -1.67
C VAL A 135 -3.40 9.47 -0.93
N VAL A 136 -4.09 9.45 0.21
CA VAL A 136 -4.13 10.57 1.17
C VAL A 136 -3.20 10.19 2.32
N LEU A 137 -2.23 11.05 2.62
CA LEU A 137 -1.25 10.84 3.69
C LEU A 137 -1.42 11.92 4.76
N ALA A 138 -1.54 11.51 6.02
CA ALA A 138 -1.45 12.43 7.14
C ALA A 138 0.01 12.77 7.49
N GLY A 139 0.19 13.70 8.43
CA GLY A 139 1.51 14.03 8.96
C GLY A 139 2.15 12.86 9.72
N VAL A 140 3.47 12.79 9.71
CA VAL A 140 4.27 11.78 10.41
C VAL A 140 4.10 11.88 11.91
N THR A 141 3.97 10.76 12.59
CA THR A 141 4.02 10.65 14.05
C THR A 141 5.38 10.09 14.47
N PRO A 142 6.33 10.93 14.88
CA PRO A 142 7.68 10.49 15.23
C PRO A 142 7.72 9.56 16.46
N ALA A 143 6.72 9.60 17.31
CA ALA A 143 6.60 8.71 18.47
C ALA A 143 6.56 7.22 18.10
N CYS A 144 6.30 6.90 16.83
CA CYS A 144 6.27 5.52 16.30
C CYS A 144 7.53 5.20 15.46
N THR A 145 8.67 5.76 15.81
CA THR A 145 9.96 5.42 15.21
C THR A 145 10.22 3.91 15.33
N GLY A 146 10.82 3.31 14.30
CA GLY A 146 10.99 1.85 14.25
C GLY A 146 9.71 1.08 13.91
N GLY A 147 8.62 1.77 13.59
CA GLY A 147 7.35 1.15 13.19
C GLY A 147 6.55 0.53 14.34
N ALA A 148 6.90 0.85 15.59
CA ALA A 148 6.16 0.36 16.74
C ALA A 148 4.72 0.89 16.71
N ALA A 149 3.76 -0.02 16.62
CA ALA A 149 2.33 0.29 16.61
C ALA A 149 1.58 -0.35 17.80
N ASP A 150 2.34 -0.87 18.77
CA ASP A 150 1.77 -1.49 19.96
C ASP A 150 0.95 -0.47 20.78
N GLY A 151 -0.24 -0.89 21.18
CA GLY A 151 -1.16 -0.04 21.94
C GLY A 151 -1.87 1.05 21.12
N LEU A 152 -1.60 1.15 19.84
CA LEU A 152 -2.33 2.08 18.98
C LEU A 152 -3.73 1.55 18.65
N THR A 153 -4.66 2.49 18.52
CA THR A 153 -6.01 2.22 18.03
C THR A 153 -6.23 3.00 16.74
N CYS A 154 -6.55 2.29 15.67
CA CYS A 154 -7.02 2.90 14.43
C CYS A 154 -8.54 3.03 14.47
N ARG A 155 -9.07 4.23 14.23
CA ARG A 155 -10.50 4.52 14.17
C ARG A 155 -10.85 5.09 12.81
N ILE A 156 -11.89 4.54 12.20
CA ILE A 156 -12.43 5.04 10.95
C ILE A 156 -13.67 5.86 11.26
N MET A 157 -13.61 7.16 10.97
CA MET A 157 -14.72 8.07 11.15
C MET A 157 -15.41 8.33 9.82
N ARG A 158 -16.73 8.27 9.80
CA ARG A 158 -17.54 8.59 8.62
C ARG A 158 -18.67 9.52 9.01
N ARG A 159 -18.75 10.70 8.39
CA ARG A 159 -19.79 11.71 8.68
C ARG A 159 -19.93 12.05 10.17
N GLY A 160 -18.78 12.15 10.86
CA GLY A 160 -18.74 12.47 12.29
C GLY A 160 -19.01 11.32 13.25
N ALA A 161 -19.37 10.12 12.76
CA ALA A 161 -19.59 8.94 13.58
C ALA A 161 -18.47 7.91 13.39
N GLU A 162 -18.16 7.14 14.42
CA GLU A 162 -17.24 6.02 14.31
C GLU A 162 -17.89 4.88 13.51
N PHE A 163 -17.27 4.53 12.39
CA PHE A 163 -17.72 3.47 11.49
C PHE A 163 -17.08 2.14 11.82
N ALA A 164 -15.79 2.14 12.16
CA ALA A 164 -15.04 0.96 12.54
C ALA A 164 -13.84 1.34 13.41
N ARG A 165 -13.29 0.33 14.11
CA ARG A 165 -12.09 0.48 14.92
C ARG A 165 -11.31 -0.84 14.94
N THR A 166 -9.98 -0.74 15.02
CA THR A 166 -9.09 -1.86 15.36
C THR A 166 -8.07 -1.43 16.40
N THR A 167 -7.76 -2.32 17.34
CA THR A 167 -6.70 -2.16 18.34
C THR A 167 -5.42 -2.88 17.92
N ASP A 168 -5.45 -3.55 16.78
CA ASP A 168 -4.27 -4.17 16.15
C ASP A 168 -4.17 -3.71 14.69
N PRO A 169 -3.62 -2.52 14.44
CA PRO A 169 -3.46 -2.00 13.08
C PRO A 169 -2.48 -2.83 12.23
N GLN A 170 -1.70 -3.72 12.85
CA GLN A 170 -0.73 -4.59 12.16
C GLN A 170 -1.30 -5.97 11.79
N ALA A 171 -2.55 -6.27 12.13
CA ALA A 171 -3.14 -7.61 11.96
C ALA A 171 -3.03 -8.17 10.53
N ASN A 172 -3.02 -7.30 9.52
CA ASN A 172 -2.96 -7.68 8.10
C ASN A 172 -1.56 -7.54 7.47
N THR A 173 -0.53 -7.20 8.23
CA THR A 173 0.81 -6.98 7.69
C THR A 173 1.70 -8.24 7.69
N GLY A 174 1.20 -9.36 8.22
CA GLY A 174 1.93 -10.62 8.27
C GLY A 174 3.21 -10.47 9.09
N ARG A 175 3.06 -10.30 10.37
CA ARG A 175 4.19 -10.24 11.33
C ARG A 175 5.17 -11.37 11.13
#